data_cc5f791e745e969e56c0785d1a0e030f
#
_entry.id   cc5f791e745e969e56c0785d1a0e030f
#
_cell.length_a   1.000
_cell.length_b   1.000
_cell.length_c   1.000
_cell.angle_alpha   90.00
_cell.angle_beta   90.00
_cell.angle_gamma   90.00
#
_symmetry.space_group_name_H-M   'P 1'
#
loop_
_entity.id
_entity.type
_entity.pdbx_description
1 polymer ?
#
loop_
_entity_poly.entity_id
_entity_poly.type
_entity_poly.pdbx_seq_one_letter_code
_entity_poly.pdbx_strand_id
1 'polypeptide(L)'
;MEQRYDLSGSLLHWYDYNKRILPWRENKDPYRIWISEIMLQQTRVEAVKPYFDRFMEVLPTVYDLAKVDDDRLMKLWEGLGYYNRARNLKVAAQTIVEEYGGQLPADYDKLLSLKGIGMYTAGAIGSIAFELQVPAVDGNVLRVLTRLWGDDSDILKDKTKKAMGRRVMEFMPEDRPGDFNQALIELGATVCVPNGQPLCDQCPWDTVCKAYKEDLIDQLPVKTPKKARRIEHKTVFLLECGEQIAIHKRGDKGLLAGLWEFPNEDKKMDAEDVNEWMAEHHMEDAKTKAAGKGKHIFSHVEWHMEGVRISLKTPIQSENYVWVLKKELENTYALPSAFEIFRKIL
;
A
#
# COMPACT_ATOMS: atom_id res chain seq x y z
N MET A 1 9.32 44.53 -16.37
CA MET A 1 8.53 43.51 -15.60
C MET A 1 8.92 42.15 -16.15
N GLU A 2 9.71 41.38 -15.46
CA GLU A 2 9.90 39.97 -15.83
C GLU A 2 8.57 39.28 -15.80
N GLN A 3 8.16 38.72 -16.91
CA GLN A 3 6.93 37.97 -17.06
C GLN A 3 7.05 36.73 -16.17
N ARG A 4 6.36 36.73 -15.04
CA ARG A 4 6.37 35.59 -14.11
C ARG A 4 5.85 34.37 -14.86
N TYR A 5 6.65 33.30 -14.96
CA TYR A 5 6.26 32.10 -15.67
C TYR A 5 4.99 31.51 -15.05
N ASP A 6 3.98 31.22 -15.85
CA ASP A 6 2.73 30.62 -15.41
C ASP A 6 2.91 29.11 -15.21
N LEU A 7 3.27 28.74 -13.97
CA LEU A 7 3.46 27.35 -13.57
C LEU A 7 2.14 26.56 -13.63
N SER A 8 1.04 27.15 -13.23
CA SER A 8 -0.26 26.46 -13.18
C SER A 8 -0.82 26.21 -14.56
N GLY A 9 -0.90 27.23 -15.38
CA GLY A 9 -1.47 27.12 -16.73
C GLY A 9 -0.67 26.18 -17.61
N SER A 10 0.68 26.24 -17.57
CA SER A 10 1.53 25.33 -18.34
C SER A 10 1.38 23.86 -17.89
N LEU A 11 1.26 23.62 -16.57
CA LEU A 11 1.06 22.28 -16.04
C LEU A 11 -0.32 21.71 -16.41
N LEU A 12 -1.39 22.52 -16.25
CA LEU A 12 -2.75 22.08 -16.60
C LEU A 12 -2.91 21.85 -18.09
N HIS A 13 -2.31 22.70 -18.93
CA HIS A 13 -2.27 22.49 -20.38
C HIS A 13 -1.61 21.16 -20.72
N TRP A 14 -0.42 20.90 -20.17
CA TRP A 14 0.26 19.61 -20.35
C TRP A 14 -0.62 18.44 -19.89
N TYR A 15 -1.25 18.53 -18.70
CA TYR A 15 -2.10 17.48 -18.11
C TYR A 15 -3.29 17.13 -19.00
N ASP A 16 -3.96 18.12 -19.57
CA ASP A 16 -5.14 17.91 -20.41
C ASP A 16 -4.83 16.99 -21.61
N TYR A 17 -3.61 17.03 -22.16
CA TYR A 17 -3.18 16.22 -23.30
C TYR A 17 -2.43 14.94 -22.92
N ASN A 18 -1.88 14.83 -21.71
CA ASN A 18 -0.96 13.75 -21.34
C ASN A 18 -1.45 12.86 -20.19
N LYS A 19 -2.58 13.18 -19.56
CA LYS A 19 -3.10 12.39 -18.45
C LYS A 19 -3.48 10.97 -18.88
N ARG A 20 -3.06 9.99 -18.08
CA ARG A 20 -3.46 8.59 -18.27
C ARG A 20 -4.95 8.41 -18.00
N ILE A 21 -5.59 7.52 -18.76
CA ILE A 21 -6.95 7.04 -18.50
C ILE A 21 -6.85 5.98 -17.41
N LEU A 22 -7.50 6.25 -16.26
CA LEU A 22 -7.45 5.36 -15.11
C LEU A 22 -8.88 5.13 -14.59
N PRO A 23 -9.24 3.90 -14.11
CA PRO A 23 -10.60 3.56 -13.70
C PRO A 23 -11.18 4.47 -12.62
N TRP A 24 -10.33 4.99 -11.74
CA TRP A 24 -10.72 5.90 -10.66
C TRP A 24 -10.79 7.38 -11.06
N ARG A 25 -10.54 7.69 -12.34
CA ARG A 25 -10.66 9.04 -12.92
C ARG A 25 -11.89 9.21 -13.82
N GLU A 26 -12.73 8.18 -13.96
CA GLU A 26 -13.95 8.21 -14.78
C GLU A 26 -14.98 9.23 -14.27
N ASN A 27 -15.03 9.43 -12.96
CA ASN A 27 -15.90 10.39 -12.30
C ASN A 27 -15.23 10.95 -11.03
N LYS A 28 -15.90 11.91 -10.39
CA LYS A 28 -15.42 12.53 -9.13
C LYS A 28 -16.08 11.94 -7.89
N ASP A 29 -16.49 10.67 -7.92
CA ASP A 29 -17.05 9.98 -6.75
C ASP A 29 -16.03 9.93 -5.61
N PRO A 30 -16.31 10.55 -4.44
CA PRO A 30 -15.39 10.61 -3.32
C PRO A 30 -14.98 9.24 -2.79
N TYR A 31 -15.90 8.25 -2.82
CA TYR A 31 -15.62 6.90 -2.37
C TYR A 31 -14.61 6.21 -3.29
N ARG A 32 -14.81 6.26 -4.61
CA ARG A 32 -13.90 5.69 -5.62
C ARG A 32 -12.52 6.33 -5.54
N ILE A 33 -12.46 7.65 -5.41
CA ILE A 33 -11.20 8.39 -5.25
C ILE A 33 -10.48 7.94 -3.97
N TRP A 34 -11.18 7.89 -2.83
CA TRP A 34 -10.60 7.45 -1.56
C TRP A 34 -10.03 6.04 -1.64
N ILE A 35 -10.78 5.07 -2.17
CA ILE A 35 -10.31 3.68 -2.30
C ILE A 35 -9.06 3.62 -3.18
N SER A 36 -9.06 4.28 -4.34
CA SER A 36 -7.91 4.30 -5.24
C SER A 36 -6.67 4.93 -4.58
N GLU A 37 -6.83 6.05 -3.89
CA GLU A 37 -5.72 6.73 -3.22
C GLU A 37 -5.08 5.88 -2.12
N ILE A 38 -5.88 5.13 -1.38
CA ILE A 38 -5.35 4.18 -0.39
C ILE A 38 -4.67 2.97 -1.07
N MET A 39 -5.22 2.44 -2.16
CA MET A 39 -4.60 1.33 -2.90
C MET A 39 -3.27 1.73 -3.53
N LEU A 40 -3.16 2.95 -4.03
CA LEU A 40 -1.95 3.49 -4.68
C LEU A 40 -0.80 3.79 -3.70
N GLN A 41 -1.07 3.84 -2.39
CA GLN A 41 0.01 4.01 -1.41
C GLN A 41 1.02 2.86 -1.52
N GLN A 42 2.24 3.16 -1.98
CA GLN A 42 3.35 2.21 -2.16
C GLN A 42 3.05 1.04 -3.12
N THR A 43 2.03 1.17 -3.97
CA THR A 43 1.68 0.18 -4.99
C THR A 43 1.64 0.84 -6.36
N ARG A 44 2.17 0.16 -7.38
CA ARG A 44 2.21 0.70 -8.76
C ARG A 44 0.82 0.72 -9.37
N VAL A 45 0.54 1.72 -10.20
CA VAL A 45 -0.75 1.94 -10.87
C VAL A 45 -1.26 0.68 -11.58
N GLU A 46 -0.41 0.05 -12.40
CA GLU A 46 -0.82 -1.14 -13.16
C GLU A 46 -1.20 -2.33 -12.27
N ALA A 47 -0.54 -2.47 -11.11
CA ALA A 47 -0.91 -3.49 -10.14
C ALA A 47 -2.24 -3.19 -9.42
N VAL A 48 -2.58 -1.90 -9.24
CA VAL A 48 -3.81 -1.48 -8.55
C VAL A 48 -5.06 -1.69 -9.41
N LYS A 49 -4.99 -1.48 -10.72
CA LYS A 49 -6.15 -1.55 -11.63
C LYS A 49 -7.06 -2.77 -11.38
N PRO A 50 -6.58 -4.02 -11.48
CA PRO A 50 -7.43 -5.20 -11.30
C PRO A 50 -7.97 -5.34 -9.85
N TYR A 51 -7.26 -4.81 -8.86
CA TYR A 51 -7.74 -4.80 -7.48
C TYR A 51 -8.86 -3.79 -7.28
N PHE A 52 -8.71 -2.61 -7.86
CA PHE A 52 -9.71 -1.56 -7.80
C PHE A 52 -11.03 -2.01 -8.44
N ASP A 53 -10.97 -2.57 -9.64
CA ASP A 53 -12.15 -3.06 -10.36
C ASP A 53 -12.89 -4.12 -9.55
N ARG A 54 -12.17 -5.15 -9.07
CA ARG A 54 -12.75 -6.21 -8.22
C ARG A 54 -13.29 -5.66 -6.89
N PHE A 55 -12.60 -4.70 -6.28
CA PHE A 55 -13.04 -4.11 -5.03
C PHE A 55 -14.33 -3.31 -5.21
N MET A 56 -14.43 -2.52 -6.29
CA MET A 56 -15.64 -1.76 -6.63
C MET A 56 -16.82 -2.65 -7.01
N GLU A 57 -16.57 -3.81 -7.61
CA GLU A 57 -17.61 -4.80 -7.91
C GLU A 57 -18.20 -5.41 -6.62
N VAL A 58 -17.36 -5.74 -5.65
CA VAL A 58 -17.77 -6.44 -4.42
C VAL A 58 -18.25 -5.48 -3.34
N LEU A 59 -17.64 -4.31 -3.23
CA LEU A 59 -17.90 -3.28 -2.21
C LEU A 59 -18.13 -1.92 -2.90
N PRO A 60 -19.23 -1.77 -3.67
CA PRO A 60 -19.49 -0.58 -4.48
C PRO A 60 -19.76 0.68 -3.66
N THR A 61 -20.12 0.55 -2.39
CA THR A 61 -20.48 1.69 -1.52
C THR A 61 -19.74 1.67 -0.19
N VAL A 62 -19.70 2.81 0.48
CA VAL A 62 -19.15 2.93 1.84
C VAL A 62 -19.90 2.05 2.84
N TYR A 63 -21.21 1.82 2.62
CA TYR A 63 -22.03 0.95 3.47
C TYR A 63 -21.60 -0.52 3.34
N ASP A 64 -21.27 -0.98 2.13
CA ASP A 64 -20.77 -2.33 1.89
C ASP A 64 -19.43 -2.53 2.58
N LEU A 65 -18.53 -1.55 2.47
CA LEU A 65 -17.22 -1.57 3.12
C LEU A 65 -17.33 -1.54 4.66
N ALA A 66 -18.26 -0.76 5.20
CA ALA A 66 -18.47 -0.69 6.66
C ALA A 66 -18.94 -2.02 7.26
N LYS A 67 -19.70 -2.81 6.49
CA LYS A 67 -20.34 -4.06 6.93
C LYS A 67 -19.59 -5.33 6.53
N VAL A 68 -18.62 -5.25 5.63
CA VAL A 68 -17.91 -6.41 5.11
C VAL A 68 -17.23 -7.20 6.24
N ASP A 69 -17.24 -8.51 6.14
CA ASP A 69 -16.49 -9.39 7.04
C ASP A 69 -14.97 -9.15 6.90
N ASP A 70 -14.24 -9.24 8.02
CA ASP A 70 -12.80 -8.93 8.05
C ASP A 70 -11.98 -9.89 7.17
N ASP A 71 -12.27 -11.19 7.20
CA ASP A 71 -11.54 -12.17 6.38
C ASP A 71 -11.82 -11.94 4.89
N ARG A 72 -13.07 -11.60 4.53
CA ARG A 72 -13.42 -11.23 3.15
C ARG A 72 -12.72 -9.96 2.69
N LEU A 73 -12.64 -8.93 3.54
CA LEU A 73 -11.91 -7.70 3.22
C LEU A 73 -10.42 -7.98 3.04
N MET A 74 -9.81 -8.76 3.94
CA MET A 74 -8.41 -9.14 3.83
C MET A 74 -8.16 -9.95 2.55
N LYS A 75 -9.09 -10.82 2.15
CA LYS A 75 -8.99 -11.60 0.91
C LYS A 75 -9.05 -10.72 -0.34
N LEU A 76 -9.94 -9.72 -0.38
CA LEU A 76 -9.99 -8.74 -1.46
C LEU A 76 -8.70 -7.90 -1.58
N TRP A 77 -8.00 -7.75 -0.46
CA TRP A 77 -6.75 -6.97 -0.38
C TRP A 77 -5.48 -7.81 -0.56
N GLU A 78 -5.62 -9.14 -0.62
CA GLU A 78 -4.49 -10.07 -0.70
C GLU A 78 -3.58 -9.76 -1.90
N GLY A 79 -2.28 -9.59 -1.64
CA GLY A 79 -1.29 -9.23 -2.65
C GLY A 79 -0.93 -7.74 -2.73
N LEU A 80 -1.79 -6.82 -2.29
CA LEU A 80 -1.47 -5.39 -2.24
C LEU A 80 -0.49 -5.02 -1.11
N GLY A 81 -0.38 -5.86 -0.07
CA GLY A 81 0.45 -5.59 1.10
C GLY A 81 -0.07 -4.44 1.99
N TYR A 82 0.66 -4.14 3.06
CA TYR A 82 0.28 -3.09 4.01
C TYR A 82 -1.19 -3.17 4.45
N TYR A 83 -1.61 -4.34 4.92
CA TYR A 83 -3.00 -4.69 5.22
C TYR A 83 -3.68 -3.78 6.25
N ASN A 84 -2.92 -3.04 7.05
CA ASN A 84 -3.47 -2.00 7.92
C ASN A 84 -4.23 -0.92 7.12
N ARG A 85 -3.94 -0.75 5.83
CA ARG A 85 -4.70 0.17 4.96
C ARG A 85 -6.14 -0.32 4.82
N ALA A 86 -6.35 -1.60 4.53
CA ALA A 86 -7.69 -2.19 4.41
C ALA A 86 -8.47 -2.10 5.73
N ARG A 87 -7.83 -2.39 6.87
CA ARG A 87 -8.49 -2.26 8.19
C ARG A 87 -8.87 -0.81 8.48
N ASN A 88 -7.97 0.13 8.22
CA ASN A 88 -8.25 1.55 8.41
C ASN A 88 -9.38 2.02 7.49
N LEU A 89 -9.46 1.50 6.25
CA LEU A 89 -10.59 1.78 5.34
C LEU A 89 -11.92 1.35 5.97
N LYS A 90 -12.01 0.14 6.52
CA LYS A 90 -13.24 -0.34 7.16
C LYS A 90 -13.62 0.51 8.38
N VAL A 91 -12.67 0.82 9.25
CA VAL A 91 -12.91 1.68 10.42
C VAL A 91 -13.39 3.07 10.00
N ALA A 92 -12.73 3.67 9.00
CA ALA A 92 -13.15 4.97 8.48
C ALA A 92 -14.53 4.90 7.80
N ALA A 93 -14.84 3.80 7.07
CA ALA A 93 -16.17 3.59 6.48
C ALA A 93 -17.26 3.51 7.56
N GLN A 94 -17.00 2.84 8.67
CA GLN A 94 -17.92 2.80 9.82
C GLN A 94 -18.16 4.20 10.38
N THR A 95 -17.09 4.97 10.63
CA THR A 95 -17.20 6.37 11.06
C THR A 95 -18.00 7.23 10.06
N ILE A 96 -17.76 7.06 8.75
CA ILE A 96 -18.50 7.82 7.72
C ILE A 96 -19.97 7.45 7.73
N VAL A 97 -20.33 6.19 7.93
CA VAL A 97 -21.73 5.75 8.03
C VAL A 97 -22.39 6.31 9.30
N GLU A 98 -21.72 6.23 10.43
CA GLU A 98 -22.26 6.59 11.76
C GLU A 98 -22.35 8.11 11.95
N GLU A 99 -21.31 8.87 11.57
CA GLU A 99 -21.21 10.29 11.88
C GLU A 99 -21.60 11.22 10.70
N TYR A 100 -21.46 10.71 9.45
CA TYR A 100 -21.68 11.51 8.25
C TYR A 100 -22.78 10.94 7.33
N GLY A 101 -23.60 10.00 7.83
CA GLY A 101 -24.74 9.44 7.06
C GLY A 101 -24.33 8.73 5.78
N GLY A 102 -23.13 8.16 5.72
CA GLY A 102 -22.60 7.44 4.56
C GLY A 102 -22.04 8.32 3.45
N GLN A 103 -21.81 9.60 3.71
CA GLN A 103 -21.19 10.52 2.74
C GLN A 103 -19.84 11.02 3.27
N LEU A 104 -18.81 10.96 2.43
CA LEU A 104 -17.54 11.56 2.80
C LEU A 104 -17.71 13.06 3.01
N PRO A 105 -17.15 13.64 4.11
CA PRO A 105 -17.30 15.06 4.36
C PRO A 105 -16.50 15.91 3.36
N ALA A 106 -17.14 16.94 2.80
CA ALA A 106 -16.51 17.95 1.94
C ALA A 106 -15.77 19.00 2.79
N ASP A 107 -14.87 18.54 3.67
CA ASP A 107 -14.13 19.36 4.62
C ASP A 107 -12.79 18.71 4.91
N TYR A 108 -11.70 19.46 4.74
CA TYR A 108 -10.34 18.92 4.86
C TYR A 108 -10.02 18.40 6.26
N ASP A 109 -10.42 19.11 7.31
CA ASP A 109 -10.09 18.71 8.68
C ASP A 109 -10.90 17.48 9.11
N LYS A 110 -12.16 17.40 8.68
CA LYS A 110 -13.00 16.21 8.87
C LYS A 110 -12.45 14.99 8.11
N LEU A 111 -12.01 15.17 6.85
CA LEU A 111 -11.33 14.12 6.12
C LEU A 111 -10.06 13.65 6.84
N LEU A 112 -9.27 14.59 7.36
CA LEU A 112 -8.03 14.30 8.07
C LEU A 112 -8.26 13.57 9.41
N SER A 113 -9.42 13.73 10.03
CA SER A 113 -9.79 13.04 11.28
C SER A 113 -10.13 11.55 11.08
N LEU A 114 -10.46 11.14 9.85
CA LEU A 114 -10.81 9.75 9.52
C LEU A 114 -9.60 8.83 9.62
N LYS A 115 -9.84 7.62 10.12
CA LYS A 115 -8.77 6.63 10.34
C LYS A 115 -8.04 6.27 9.05
N GLY A 116 -6.72 6.44 9.04
CA GLY A 116 -5.87 6.11 7.90
C GLY A 116 -5.83 7.16 6.78
N ILE A 117 -6.51 8.28 6.94
CA ILE A 117 -6.44 9.42 6.04
C ILE A 117 -5.43 10.43 6.59
N GLY A 118 -4.31 10.59 5.90
CA GLY A 118 -3.29 11.60 6.20
C GLY A 118 -3.43 12.84 5.33
N MET A 119 -2.55 13.83 5.53
CA MET A 119 -2.56 15.11 4.80
C MET A 119 -2.64 14.95 3.28
N TYR A 120 -1.87 14.03 2.72
CA TYR A 120 -1.91 13.73 1.28
C TYR A 120 -3.29 13.22 0.84
N THR A 121 -3.79 12.17 1.50
CA THR A 121 -5.07 11.56 1.11
C THR A 121 -6.25 12.52 1.32
N ALA A 122 -6.25 13.29 2.42
CA ALA A 122 -7.25 14.34 2.65
C ALA A 122 -7.18 15.43 1.56
N GLY A 123 -5.97 15.83 1.15
CA GLY A 123 -5.77 16.78 0.06
C GLY A 123 -6.24 16.24 -1.29
N ALA A 124 -5.94 14.98 -1.60
CA ALA A 124 -6.38 14.34 -2.84
C ALA A 124 -7.91 14.23 -2.90
N ILE A 125 -8.54 13.66 -1.87
CA ILE A 125 -10.02 13.55 -1.83
C ILE A 125 -10.65 14.96 -1.86
N GLY A 126 -10.19 15.86 -1.00
CA GLY A 126 -10.73 17.21 -0.88
C GLY A 126 -10.67 17.98 -2.19
N SER A 127 -9.53 17.95 -2.89
CA SER A 127 -9.39 18.69 -4.14
C SER A 127 -10.06 17.99 -5.32
N ILE A 128 -9.94 16.68 -5.47
CA ILE A 128 -10.44 15.95 -6.65
C ILE A 128 -11.96 15.76 -6.60
N ALA A 129 -12.50 15.38 -5.43
CA ALA A 129 -13.94 15.13 -5.30
C ALA A 129 -14.75 16.38 -5.00
N PHE A 130 -14.19 17.30 -4.20
CA PHE A 130 -14.94 18.44 -3.65
C PHE A 130 -14.42 19.80 -4.11
N GLU A 131 -13.44 19.85 -5.00
CA GLU A 131 -12.82 21.08 -5.52
C GLU A 131 -12.29 22.01 -4.42
N LEU A 132 -11.91 21.45 -3.27
CA LEU A 132 -11.30 22.23 -2.19
C LEU A 132 -9.89 22.67 -2.60
N GLN A 133 -9.55 23.92 -2.32
CA GLN A 133 -8.19 24.44 -2.49
C GLN A 133 -7.27 23.92 -1.38
N VAL A 134 -6.83 22.68 -1.49
CA VAL A 134 -5.94 22.00 -0.54
C VAL A 134 -4.89 21.19 -1.28
N PRO A 135 -3.62 21.13 -0.78
CA PRO A 135 -2.54 20.49 -1.50
C PRO A 135 -2.53 18.97 -1.26
N ALA A 136 -2.24 18.20 -2.30
CA ALA A 136 -1.97 16.77 -2.23
C ALA A 136 -0.47 16.50 -2.52
N VAL A 137 0.36 16.50 -1.48
CA VAL A 137 1.82 16.39 -1.63
C VAL A 137 2.30 14.98 -1.28
N ASP A 138 2.54 14.16 -2.30
CA ASP A 138 3.12 12.83 -2.19
C ASP A 138 4.63 12.82 -2.53
N GLY A 139 5.23 11.65 -2.60
CA GLY A 139 6.64 11.50 -3.00
C GLY A 139 6.94 11.93 -4.43
N ASN A 140 5.96 11.86 -5.35
CA ASN A 140 6.11 12.35 -6.72
C ASN A 140 6.13 13.87 -6.75
N VAL A 141 5.16 14.49 -6.09
CA VAL A 141 5.06 15.96 -5.97
C VAL A 141 6.31 16.53 -5.29
N LEU A 142 6.77 15.92 -4.18
CA LEU A 142 8.00 16.34 -3.50
C LEU A 142 9.21 16.31 -4.44
N ARG A 143 9.37 15.26 -5.23
CA ARG A 143 10.47 15.15 -6.21
C ARG A 143 10.39 16.22 -7.29
N VAL A 144 9.20 16.42 -7.87
CA VAL A 144 8.98 17.45 -8.89
C VAL A 144 9.33 18.83 -8.35
N LEU A 145 8.81 19.19 -7.20
CA LEU A 145 8.98 20.51 -6.61
C LEU A 145 10.42 20.77 -6.14
N THR A 146 11.08 19.78 -5.53
CA THR A 146 12.49 19.93 -5.12
C THR A 146 13.38 20.13 -6.34
N ARG A 147 13.14 19.42 -7.44
CA ARG A 147 13.86 19.63 -8.69
C ARG A 147 13.54 20.98 -9.34
N LEU A 148 12.26 21.36 -9.40
CA LEU A 148 11.84 22.65 -9.94
C LEU A 148 12.57 23.82 -9.28
N TRP A 149 12.68 23.80 -7.95
CA TRP A 149 13.27 24.91 -7.18
C TRP A 149 14.71 24.70 -6.76
N GLY A 150 15.33 23.55 -7.07
CA GLY A 150 16.67 23.20 -6.61
C GLY A 150 16.74 23.11 -5.08
N ASP A 151 15.69 22.59 -4.42
CA ASP A 151 15.58 22.55 -2.96
C ASP A 151 16.20 21.24 -2.45
N ASP A 152 17.24 21.33 -1.64
CA ASP A 152 18.01 20.22 -1.05
C ASP A 152 17.48 19.76 0.32
N SER A 153 16.34 20.27 0.75
CA SER A 153 15.70 19.84 1.98
C SER A 153 15.31 18.36 1.93
N ASP A 154 15.59 17.62 3.01
CA ASP A 154 15.22 16.22 3.10
C ASP A 154 13.69 16.04 3.04
N ILE A 155 13.21 15.39 2.00
CA ILE A 155 11.78 15.17 1.74
C ILE A 155 11.10 14.18 2.70
N LEU A 156 11.85 13.46 3.51
CA LEU A 156 11.29 12.58 4.53
C LEU A 156 10.84 13.34 5.78
N LYS A 157 11.32 14.57 5.97
CA LYS A 157 10.96 15.42 7.12
C LYS A 157 9.59 16.05 6.94
N ASP A 158 8.74 15.97 7.96
CA ASP A 158 7.38 16.55 7.92
C ASP A 158 7.40 18.08 7.76
N LYS A 159 8.44 18.76 8.29
CA LYS A 159 8.66 20.20 8.06
C LYS A 159 8.78 20.51 6.56
N THR A 160 9.53 19.71 5.81
CA THR A 160 9.71 19.86 4.36
C THR A 160 8.40 19.65 3.62
N LYS A 161 7.66 18.57 3.95
CA LYS A 161 6.35 18.29 3.33
C LYS A 161 5.35 19.44 3.54
N LYS A 162 5.26 19.96 4.78
CA LYS A 162 4.41 21.12 5.10
C LYS A 162 4.85 22.40 4.37
N ALA A 163 6.16 22.64 4.25
CA ALA A 163 6.67 23.79 3.52
C ALA A 163 6.33 23.68 2.01
N MET A 164 6.52 22.51 1.41
CA MET A 164 6.15 22.28 0.00
C MET A 164 4.64 22.43 -0.23
N GLY A 165 3.81 21.93 0.70
CA GLY A 165 2.36 22.14 0.63
C GLY A 165 1.97 23.62 0.61
N ARG A 166 2.58 24.45 1.46
CA ARG A 166 2.34 25.91 1.43
C ARG A 166 2.76 26.54 0.09
N ARG A 167 3.93 26.17 -0.44
CA ARG A 167 4.40 26.68 -1.74
C ARG A 167 3.50 26.26 -2.90
N VAL A 168 2.92 25.04 -2.86
CA VAL A 168 1.93 24.60 -3.86
C VAL A 168 0.71 25.52 -3.86
N MET A 169 0.24 25.92 -2.68
CA MET A 169 -0.92 26.82 -2.55
C MET A 169 -0.68 28.21 -3.17
N GLU A 170 0.55 28.67 -3.28
CA GLU A 170 0.88 30.00 -3.85
C GLU A 170 0.57 30.11 -5.36
N PHE A 171 0.42 28.97 -6.05
CA PHE A 171 0.14 28.91 -7.49
C PHE A 171 -0.93 27.88 -7.87
N MET A 172 -1.67 27.35 -6.88
CA MET A 172 -2.81 26.47 -7.13
C MET A 172 -3.98 27.30 -7.70
N PRO A 173 -4.55 26.93 -8.85
CA PRO A 173 -5.69 27.64 -9.42
C PRO A 173 -6.97 27.39 -8.64
N GLU A 174 -7.84 28.40 -8.59
CA GLU A 174 -9.11 28.34 -7.84
C GLU A 174 -10.15 27.46 -8.53
N ASP A 175 -10.14 27.43 -9.84
CA ASP A 175 -11.14 26.76 -10.68
C ASP A 175 -10.89 25.29 -10.93
N ARG A 176 -9.64 24.81 -10.78
CA ARG A 176 -9.24 23.42 -11.09
C ARG A 176 -8.26 22.81 -10.08
N PRO A 177 -8.47 22.91 -8.75
CA PRO A 177 -7.50 22.43 -7.76
C PRO A 177 -7.30 20.91 -7.81
N GLY A 178 -8.35 20.14 -8.12
CA GLY A 178 -8.27 18.69 -8.27
C GLY A 178 -7.44 18.26 -9.47
N ASP A 179 -7.64 18.89 -10.63
CA ASP A 179 -6.83 18.63 -11.83
C ASP A 179 -5.37 19.03 -11.60
N PHE A 180 -5.14 20.14 -10.92
CA PHE A 180 -3.80 20.63 -10.62
C PHE A 180 -3.01 19.66 -9.72
N ASN A 181 -3.60 19.15 -8.64
CA ASN A 181 -2.97 18.12 -7.81
C ASN A 181 -2.70 16.83 -8.59
N GLN A 182 -3.68 16.39 -9.40
CA GLN A 182 -3.49 15.22 -10.26
C GLN A 182 -2.37 15.45 -11.30
N ALA A 183 -2.28 16.65 -11.86
CA ALA A 183 -1.23 17.01 -12.82
C ALA A 183 0.18 16.97 -12.22
N LEU A 184 0.35 17.46 -10.99
CA LEU A 184 1.62 17.35 -10.25
C LEU A 184 2.03 15.89 -10.03
N ILE A 185 1.08 15.06 -9.59
CA ILE A 185 1.31 13.63 -9.37
C ILE A 185 1.64 12.93 -10.68
N GLU A 186 0.89 13.23 -11.77
CA GLU A 186 1.09 12.65 -13.10
C GLU A 186 2.44 13.02 -13.68
N LEU A 187 2.84 14.30 -13.59
CA LEU A 187 4.15 14.78 -14.03
C LEU A 187 5.29 14.02 -13.32
N GLY A 188 5.16 13.81 -12.01
CA GLY A 188 6.10 13.01 -11.25
C GLY A 188 6.11 11.53 -11.66
N ALA A 189 4.94 10.96 -11.97
CA ALA A 189 4.82 9.54 -12.31
C ALA A 189 5.32 9.20 -13.72
N THR A 190 5.20 10.12 -14.68
CA THR A 190 5.40 9.83 -16.12
C THR A 190 6.59 10.56 -16.74
N VAL A 191 6.92 11.76 -16.31
CA VAL A 191 7.99 12.61 -16.87
C VAL A 191 9.15 12.77 -15.91
N CYS A 192 8.92 13.34 -14.73
CA CYS A 192 9.94 13.56 -13.72
C CYS A 192 10.14 12.31 -12.84
N VAL A 193 10.55 11.21 -13.46
CA VAL A 193 10.62 9.87 -12.83
C VAL A 193 11.71 9.76 -11.75
N PRO A 194 11.56 8.81 -10.77
CA PRO A 194 12.53 8.65 -9.67
C PRO A 194 13.77 7.86 -10.04
N ASN A 195 13.68 7.01 -11.07
CA ASN A 195 14.76 6.10 -11.49
C ASN A 195 15.00 6.24 -12.98
N GLY A 196 16.26 6.25 -13.37
CA GLY A 196 16.67 6.50 -14.75
C GLY A 196 16.59 8.00 -15.13
N GLN A 197 16.75 8.28 -16.41
CA GLN A 197 16.74 9.66 -16.94
C GLN A 197 15.30 10.19 -17.00
N PRO A 198 14.97 11.32 -16.37
CA PRO A 198 13.68 11.98 -16.57
C PRO A 198 13.50 12.49 -18.00
N LEU A 199 12.27 12.57 -18.45
CA LEU A 199 11.92 13.06 -19.80
C LEU A 199 11.78 14.60 -19.79
N CYS A 200 12.88 15.30 -19.49
CA CYS A 200 12.86 16.75 -19.30
C CYS A 200 12.37 17.52 -20.53
N ASP A 201 12.64 17.04 -21.73
CA ASP A 201 12.18 17.64 -22.99
C ASP A 201 10.65 17.59 -23.17
N GLN A 202 9.95 16.75 -22.38
CA GLN A 202 8.48 16.64 -22.35
C GLN A 202 7.87 17.35 -21.13
N CYS A 203 8.73 18.00 -20.31
CA CYS A 203 8.28 18.65 -19.08
C CYS A 203 7.75 20.06 -19.37
N PRO A 204 6.54 20.43 -18.91
CA PRO A 204 6.04 21.79 -19.11
C PRO A 204 6.87 22.86 -18.39
N TRP A 205 7.82 22.46 -17.55
CA TRP A 205 8.65 23.34 -16.73
C TRP A 205 10.15 23.26 -17.05
N ASP A 206 10.52 22.67 -18.18
CA ASP A 206 11.94 22.53 -18.61
C ASP A 206 12.70 23.84 -18.57
N THR A 207 12.08 24.91 -19.10
CA THR A 207 12.68 26.25 -19.20
C THR A 207 12.85 26.99 -17.89
N VAL A 208 12.20 26.54 -16.81
CA VAL A 208 12.26 27.17 -15.47
C VAL A 208 12.77 26.23 -14.37
N CYS A 209 12.97 24.94 -14.70
CA CYS A 209 13.43 23.95 -13.76
C CYS A 209 14.90 24.16 -13.37
N LYS A 210 15.15 24.46 -12.09
CA LYS A 210 16.50 24.73 -11.60
C LYS A 210 17.39 23.47 -11.65
N ALA A 211 16.86 22.30 -11.26
CA ALA A 211 17.63 21.07 -11.32
C ALA A 211 18.05 20.67 -12.73
N TYR A 212 17.25 20.97 -13.75
CA TYR A 212 17.60 20.72 -15.15
C TYR A 212 18.68 21.69 -15.64
N LYS A 213 18.56 22.98 -15.31
CA LYS A 213 19.53 24.01 -15.71
C LYS A 213 20.91 23.89 -15.04
N GLU A 214 20.93 23.42 -13.80
CA GLU A 214 22.13 23.38 -12.94
C GLU A 214 22.68 21.95 -12.78
N ASP A 215 22.19 20.97 -13.54
CA ASP A 215 22.60 19.55 -13.49
C ASP A 215 22.50 18.92 -12.09
N LEU A 216 21.36 19.19 -11.38
CA LEU A 216 21.09 18.70 -10.02
C LEU A 216 20.11 17.52 -9.98
N ILE A 217 19.70 16.96 -11.12
CA ILE A 217 18.65 15.95 -11.23
C ILE A 217 18.98 14.70 -10.39
N ASP A 218 20.22 14.23 -10.45
CA ASP A 218 20.66 13.03 -9.73
C ASP A 218 20.87 13.27 -8.22
N GLN A 219 21.02 14.54 -7.83
CA GLN A 219 21.18 14.94 -6.43
C GLN A 219 19.84 15.14 -5.72
N LEU A 220 18.77 15.41 -6.48
CA LEU A 220 17.44 15.73 -5.95
C LEU A 220 16.39 14.68 -6.34
N PRO A 221 15.50 14.33 -5.40
CA PRO A 221 15.35 14.85 -4.03
C PRO A 221 16.32 14.25 -3.02
N VAL A 222 16.72 15.01 -2.00
CA VAL A 222 17.51 14.52 -0.88
C VAL A 222 16.64 13.66 0.06
N LYS A 223 17.20 12.51 0.48
CA LYS A 223 16.55 11.58 1.41
C LYS A 223 17.55 11.06 2.42
N THR A 224 17.23 11.14 3.70
CA THR A 224 17.99 10.45 4.74
C THR A 224 18.02 8.94 4.47
N PRO A 225 19.18 8.29 4.51
CA PRO A 225 19.28 6.84 4.35
C PRO A 225 18.41 6.08 5.35
N LYS A 226 17.74 5.03 4.89
CA LYS A 226 16.95 4.15 5.77
C LYS A 226 17.89 3.31 6.65
N LYS A 227 17.45 3.04 7.88
CA LYS A 227 18.14 2.05 8.76
C LYS A 227 18.14 0.67 8.09
N ALA A 228 19.18 -0.12 8.37
CA ALA A 228 19.25 -1.52 7.95
C ALA A 228 18.04 -2.30 8.50
N ARG A 229 17.56 -3.28 7.71
CA ARG A 229 16.49 -4.17 8.15
C ARG A 229 17.01 -5.16 9.19
N ARG A 230 16.16 -5.49 10.15
CA ARG A 230 16.40 -6.61 11.06
C ARG A 230 16.15 -7.92 10.30
N ILE A 231 17.03 -8.90 10.45
CA ILE A 231 16.82 -10.24 9.91
C ILE A 231 16.18 -11.11 11.00
N GLU A 232 15.10 -11.79 10.65
CA GLU A 232 14.40 -12.75 11.50
C GLU A 232 14.37 -14.11 10.80
N HIS A 233 14.64 -15.16 11.55
CA HIS A 233 14.58 -16.54 11.08
C HIS A 233 13.27 -17.18 11.52
N LYS A 234 12.66 -17.99 10.61
CA LYS A 234 11.44 -18.71 10.91
C LYS A 234 11.51 -20.13 10.41
N THR A 235 10.96 -21.03 11.18
CA THR A 235 10.61 -22.37 10.72
C THR A 235 9.11 -22.45 10.48
N VAL A 236 8.71 -22.81 9.27
CA VAL A 236 7.31 -22.85 8.82
C VAL A 236 6.87 -24.31 8.69
N PHE A 237 5.79 -24.68 9.36
CA PHE A 237 5.26 -26.04 9.36
C PHE A 237 4.06 -26.17 8.40
N LEU A 238 4.18 -27.05 7.42
CA LEU A 238 3.07 -27.46 6.57
C LEU A 238 2.46 -28.74 7.15
N LEU A 239 1.47 -28.57 8.05
CA LEU A 239 0.79 -29.69 8.69
C LEU A 239 -0.30 -30.20 7.74
N GLU A 240 -0.10 -31.34 7.11
CA GLU A 240 -1.01 -31.90 6.10
C GLU A 240 -1.71 -33.16 6.58
N CYS A 241 -3.02 -33.27 6.29
CA CYS A 241 -3.80 -34.49 6.45
C CYS A 241 -4.66 -34.71 5.20
N GLY A 242 -4.21 -35.52 4.27
CA GLY A 242 -4.88 -35.71 2.97
C GLY A 242 -4.97 -34.38 2.21
N GLU A 243 -6.22 -33.97 1.89
CA GLU A 243 -6.51 -32.69 1.20
C GLU A 243 -6.63 -31.49 2.14
N GLN A 244 -6.42 -31.71 3.43
CA GLN A 244 -6.49 -30.63 4.43
C GLN A 244 -5.10 -30.14 4.82
N ILE A 245 -5.02 -28.88 5.21
CA ILE A 245 -3.84 -28.21 5.75
C ILE A 245 -4.25 -27.39 6.97
N ALA A 246 -3.38 -27.37 7.98
CA ALA A 246 -3.60 -26.51 9.14
C ALA A 246 -3.12 -25.08 8.84
N ILE A 247 -3.93 -24.11 9.23
CA ILE A 247 -3.60 -22.68 9.23
C ILE A 247 -3.87 -22.09 10.61
N HIS A 248 -3.26 -20.97 10.87
CA HIS A 248 -3.35 -20.24 12.13
C HIS A 248 -3.70 -18.77 11.83
N LYS A 249 -4.55 -18.16 12.63
CA LYS A 249 -4.85 -16.73 12.51
C LYS A 249 -3.95 -15.94 13.44
N ARG A 250 -3.18 -15.02 12.87
CA ARG A 250 -2.30 -14.13 13.65
C ARG A 250 -3.13 -13.24 14.56
N GLY A 251 -2.56 -12.90 15.72
CA GLY A 251 -3.19 -11.94 16.65
C GLY A 251 -3.38 -10.54 16.04
N ASP A 252 -4.12 -9.70 16.73
CA ASP A 252 -4.56 -8.37 16.25
C ASP A 252 -3.44 -7.31 16.22
N LYS A 253 -2.23 -7.63 16.68
CA LYS A 253 -1.10 -6.72 16.77
C LYS A 253 0.13 -7.27 16.04
N GLY A 254 1.00 -6.36 15.62
CA GLY A 254 2.28 -6.71 14.99
C GLY A 254 2.21 -6.83 13.48
N LEU A 255 3.27 -7.41 12.91
CA LEU A 255 3.41 -7.59 11.47
C LEU A 255 2.40 -8.62 10.96
N LEU A 256 1.67 -8.29 9.89
CA LEU A 256 0.65 -9.16 9.28
C LEU A 256 -0.50 -9.55 10.24
N ALA A 257 -0.76 -8.73 11.27
CA ALA A 257 -1.82 -8.97 12.25
C ALA A 257 -3.16 -9.36 11.60
N GLY A 258 -3.91 -10.30 12.20
CA GLY A 258 -5.23 -10.75 11.77
C GLY A 258 -5.29 -11.47 10.42
N LEU A 259 -4.14 -11.76 9.77
CA LEU A 259 -4.06 -12.58 8.58
C LEU A 259 -3.86 -14.05 8.95
N TRP A 260 -4.14 -14.92 7.99
CA TRP A 260 -3.88 -16.35 8.14
C TRP A 260 -2.45 -16.69 7.75
N GLU A 261 -1.87 -17.68 8.38
CA GLU A 261 -0.53 -18.18 8.10
C GLU A 261 -0.43 -19.68 8.34
N PHE A 262 0.61 -20.29 7.82
CA PHE A 262 0.99 -21.65 8.27
C PHE A 262 1.58 -21.57 9.68
N PRO A 263 1.35 -22.56 10.55
CA PRO A 263 2.02 -22.64 11.84
C PRO A 263 3.52 -22.40 11.67
N ASN A 264 4.10 -21.60 12.53
CA ASN A 264 5.53 -21.26 12.41
C ASN A 264 6.13 -20.85 13.76
N GLU A 265 7.45 -21.02 13.88
CA GLU A 265 8.24 -20.56 15.02
C GLU A 265 9.22 -19.46 14.61
N ASP A 266 9.42 -18.49 15.52
CA ASP A 266 10.32 -17.34 15.31
C ASP A 266 11.79 -17.70 15.59
N LYS A 267 12.21 -18.89 15.10
CA LYS A 267 13.59 -19.37 15.18
C LYS A 267 13.90 -20.27 13.98
N LYS A 268 15.19 -20.40 13.67
CA LYS A 268 15.67 -21.46 12.81
C LYS A 268 15.79 -22.74 13.64
N MET A 269 15.09 -23.79 13.25
CA MET A 269 15.09 -25.08 13.91
C MET A 269 15.91 -26.09 13.13
N ASP A 270 16.67 -26.90 13.80
CA ASP A 270 17.29 -28.09 13.24
C ASP A 270 16.35 -29.32 13.37
N ALA A 271 16.84 -30.52 13.01
CA ALA A 271 16.03 -31.74 13.04
C ALA A 271 15.62 -32.14 14.47
N GLU A 272 16.48 -31.89 15.46
CA GLU A 272 16.21 -32.20 16.87
C GLU A 272 15.15 -31.24 17.43
N ASP A 273 15.30 -29.94 17.21
CA ASP A 273 14.29 -28.92 17.56
C ASP A 273 12.91 -29.24 16.95
N VAL A 274 12.87 -29.68 15.67
CA VAL A 274 11.62 -30.05 14.98
C VAL A 274 10.98 -31.28 15.63
N ASN A 275 11.76 -32.28 16.01
CA ASN A 275 11.26 -33.47 16.69
C ASN A 275 10.72 -33.16 18.08
N GLU A 276 11.39 -32.27 18.85
CA GLU A 276 10.91 -31.79 20.14
C GLU A 276 9.57 -31.04 19.96
N TRP A 277 9.51 -30.14 19.01
CA TRP A 277 8.28 -29.40 18.70
C TRP A 277 7.12 -30.34 18.32
N MET A 278 7.42 -31.39 17.52
CA MET A 278 6.41 -32.39 17.16
C MET A 278 5.91 -33.19 18.38
N ALA A 279 6.80 -33.53 19.30
CA ALA A 279 6.45 -34.22 20.54
C ALA A 279 5.55 -33.34 21.44
N GLU A 280 5.87 -32.07 21.59
CA GLU A 280 5.04 -31.10 22.33
C GLU A 280 3.64 -30.93 21.76
N HIS A 281 3.49 -31.18 20.44
CA HIS A 281 2.21 -31.08 19.73
C HIS A 281 1.55 -32.44 19.44
N HIS A 282 2.02 -33.53 20.04
CA HIS A 282 1.47 -34.89 19.89
C HIS A 282 1.51 -35.40 18.44
N MET A 283 2.62 -35.19 17.75
CA MET A 283 2.82 -35.56 16.35
C MET A 283 4.02 -36.52 16.14
N GLU A 284 4.44 -37.24 17.15
CA GLU A 284 5.67 -38.07 17.16
C GLU A 284 5.69 -39.12 16.05
N ASP A 285 4.53 -39.67 15.66
CA ASP A 285 4.37 -40.69 14.63
C ASP A 285 4.29 -40.11 13.20
N ALA A 286 4.34 -38.79 13.04
CA ALA A 286 4.19 -38.14 11.73
C ALA A 286 5.48 -38.17 10.93
N LYS A 287 5.36 -38.21 9.59
CA LYS A 287 6.50 -38.13 8.68
C LYS A 287 6.88 -36.72 8.36
N THR A 288 8.15 -36.38 8.44
CA THR A 288 8.67 -35.09 8.09
C THR A 288 9.43 -35.09 6.76
N LYS A 289 9.35 -33.95 6.05
CA LYS A 289 10.12 -33.70 4.83
C LYS A 289 10.42 -32.20 4.73
N ALA A 290 11.62 -31.85 4.26
CA ALA A 290 11.92 -30.46 3.94
C ALA A 290 10.95 -29.89 2.88
N ALA A 291 10.44 -28.69 3.12
CA ALA A 291 9.46 -28.00 2.26
C ALA A 291 10.05 -26.73 1.60
N GLY A 292 11.38 -26.68 1.47
CA GLY A 292 12.07 -25.57 0.82
C GLY A 292 12.42 -24.41 1.76
N LYS A 293 13.01 -23.36 1.16
CA LYS A 293 13.44 -22.17 1.86
C LYS A 293 12.89 -20.94 1.16
N GLY A 294 12.50 -19.96 1.93
CA GLY A 294 11.94 -18.70 1.44
C GLY A 294 12.58 -17.49 2.09
N LYS A 295 12.55 -16.39 1.36
CA LYS A 295 12.94 -15.07 1.87
C LYS A 295 11.85 -14.06 1.53
N HIS A 296 11.46 -13.26 2.52
CA HIS A 296 10.52 -12.17 2.28
C HIS A 296 11.01 -10.88 2.93
N ILE A 297 10.89 -9.77 2.20
CA ILE A 297 11.41 -8.46 2.60
C ILE A 297 10.26 -7.53 2.89
N PHE A 298 10.14 -7.12 4.15
CA PHE A 298 9.25 -6.04 4.60
C PHE A 298 10.02 -4.70 4.70
N SER A 299 9.33 -3.64 5.06
CA SER A 299 9.94 -2.30 5.16
C SER A 299 11.08 -2.23 6.17
N HIS A 300 10.97 -2.94 7.30
CA HIS A 300 11.88 -2.84 8.46
C HIS A 300 12.44 -4.18 8.94
N VAL A 301 11.95 -5.29 8.38
CA VAL A 301 12.38 -6.64 8.71
C VAL A 301 12.48 -7.50 7.45
N GLU A 302 13.33 -8.49 7.49
CA GLU A 302 13.53 -9.49 6.46
C GLU A 302 13.37 -10.87 7.09
N TRP A 303 12.43 -11.67 6.60
CA TRP A 303 12.25 -13.05 7.04
C TRP A 303 13.04 -14.00 6.18
N HIS A 304 13.85 -14.85 6.85
CA HIS A 304 14.48 -16.02 6.28
C HIS A 304 13.76 -17.25 6.81
N MET A 305 13.08 -17.98 5.93
CA MET A 305 12.16 -19.05 6.32
C MET A 305 12.65 -20.39 5.80
N GLU A 306 12.56 -21.42 6.65
CA GLU A 306 12.79 -22.82 6.27
C GLU A 306 11.48 -23.59 6.51
N GLY A 307 10.99 -24.31 5.48
CA GLY A 307 9.74 -25.05 5.55
C GLY A 307 9.96 -26.51 5.92
N VAL A 308 9.10 -27.03 6.79
CA VAL A 308 9.01 -28.44 7.16
C VAL A 308 7.59 -28.93 6.88
N ARG A 309 7.46 -29.94 6.03
CA ARG A 309 6.19 -30.62 5.78
C ARG A 309 6.03 -31.75 6.79
N ILE A 310 4.90 -31.81 7.47
CA ILE A 310 4.55 -32.82 8.45
C ILE A 310 3.25 -33.50 7.99
N SER A 311 3.35 -34.79 7.62
CA SER A 311 2.21 -35.55 7.09
C SER A 311 1.56 -36.38 8.21
N LEU A 312 0.30 -36.06 8.50
CA LEU A 312 -0.51 -36.66 9.56
C LEU A 312 -1.53 -37.65 9.00
N LYS A 313 -1.88 -38.66 9.77
CA LYS A 313 -2.96 -39.62 9.43
C LYS A 313 -4.35 -39.06 9.76
N THR A 314 -4.43 -38.24 10.80
CA THR A 314 -5.67 -37.58 11.26
C THR A 314 -5.35 -36.15 11.65
N PRO A 315 -6.29 -35.21 11.45
CA PRO A 315 -6.13 -33.83 11.95
C PRO A 315 -5.93 -33.81 13.46
N ILE A 316 -4.94 -33.08 13.93
CA ILE A 316 -4.78 -32.84 15.37
C ILE A 316 -5.82 -31.83 15.85
N GLN A 317 -6.43 -32.09 17.00
CA GLN A 317 -7.29 -31.11 17.64
C GLN A 317 -6.43 -30.07 18.38
N SER A 318 -6.57 -28.82 18.02
CA SER A 318 -5.88 -27.71 18.68
C SER A 318 -6.75 -26.46 18.58
N GLU A 319 -6.78 -25.67 19.63
CA GLU A 319 -7.44 -24.35 19.59
C GLU A 319 -6.64 -23.35 18.73
N ASN A 320 -5.36 -23.66 18.45
CA ASN A 320 -4.47 -22.78 17.69
C ASN A 320 -4.55 -22.99 16.17
N TYR A 321 -5.10 -24.11 15.69
CA TYR A 321 -5.10 -24.44 14.26
C TYR A 321 -6.51 -24.68 13.74
N VAL A 322 -6.76 -24.18 12.53
CA VAL A 322 -7.96 -24.47 11.74
C VAL A 322 -7.55 -25.35 10.57
N TRP A 323 -8.19 -26.52 10.43
CA TRP A 323 -8.01 -27.42 9.32
C TRP A 323 -8.93 -27.02 8.17
N VAL A 324 -8.35 -26.68 7.03
CA VAL A 324 -9.05 -26.21 5.84
C VAL A 324 -8.66 -27.06 4.64
N LEU A 325 -9.52 -27.13 3.63
CA LEU A 325 -9.14 -27.75 2.37
C LEU A 325 -8.09 -26.88 1.66
N LYS A 326 -7.07 -27.51 1.07
CA LYS A 326 -5.99 -26.80 0.34
C LYS A 326 -6.56 -25.84 -0.72
N LYS A 327 -7.64 -26.22 -1.42
CA LYS A 327 -8.33 -25.38 -2.41
C LYS A 327 -8.98 -24.12 -1.80
N GLU A 328 -9.29 -24.11 -0.50
CA GLU A 328 -9.89 -22.94 0.16
C GLU A 328 -8.87 -21.84 0.44
N LEU A 329 -7.56 -22.17 0.48
CA LEU A 329 -6.49 -21.19 0.62
C LEU A 329 -6.50 -20.16 -0.51
N GLU A 330 -6.95 -20.55 -1.71
CA GLU A 330 -7.00 -19.63 -2.85
C GLU A 330 -8.16 -18.65 -2.79
N ASN A 331 -9.30 -19.07 -2.24
CA ASN A 331 -10.55 -18.33 -2.39
C ASN A 331 -11.08 -17.72 -1.08
N THR A 332 -10.71 -18.28 0.08
CA THR A 332 -11.33 -17.93 1.36
C THR A 332 -10.36 -17.26 2.32
N TYR A 333 -9.17 -17.82 2.48
CA TYR A 333 -8.22 -17.38 3.49
C TYR A 333 -7.14 -16.47 2.91
N ALA A 334 -6.95 -15.28 3.48
CA ALA A 334 -5.92 -14.35 3.06
C ALA A 334 -4.56 -14.76 3.66
N LEU A 335 -3.70 -15.38 2.85
CA LEU A 335 -2.32 -15.68 3.23
C LEU A 335 -1.39 -14.57 2.70
N PRO A 336 -0.52 -14.01 3.54
CA PRO A 336 0.49 -13.07 3.08
C PRO A 336 1.40 -13.65 1.99
N SER A 337 1.81 -12.80 1.05
CA SER A 337 2.76 -13.18 -0.01
C SER A 337 4.10 -13.72 0.54
N ALA A 338 4.42 -13.48 1.80
CA ALA A 338 5.56 -14.09 2.48
C ALA A 338 5.52 -15.63 2.46
N PHE A 339 4.33 -16.22 2.51
CA PHE A 339 4.12 -17.67 2.51
C PHE A 339 3.85 -18.26 1.12
N GLU A 340 3.89 -17.46 0.06
CA GLU A 340 3.59 -17.91 -1.31
C GLU A 340 4.47 -19.07 -1.79
N ILE A 341 5.74 -19.09 -1.38
CA ILE A 341 6.65 -20.20 -1.73
C ILE A 341 6.19 -21.54 -1.16
N PHE A 342 5.56 -21.51 0.02
CA PHE A 342 5.03 -22.71 0.67
C PHE A 342 3.64 -23.08 0.14
N ARG A 343 2.82 -22.09 -0.20
CA ARG A 343 1.51 -22.31 -0.83
C ARG A 343 1.64 -23.02 -2.19
N LYS A 344 2.63 -22.66 -3.00
CA LYS A 344 2.85 -23.22 -4.34
C LYS A 344 3.23 -24.70 -4.36
N ILE A 345 3.64 -25.26 -3.26
CA ILE A 345 4.09 -26.66 -3.17
C ILE A 345 3.06 -27.57 -2.49
N LEU A 346 1.89 -27.05 -2.12
CA LEU A 346 0.77 -27.82 -1.60
C LEU A 346 -0.04 -28.47 -2.71
#